data_48533fb355a477630157f58015fdec82
#
_entry.id   48533fb355a477630157f58015fdec82
#
_cell.length_a   1.000
_cell.length_b   1.000
_cell.length_c   1.000
_cell.angle_alpha   90.00
_cell.angle_beta   90.00
_cell.angle_gamma   90.00
#
_symmetry.space_group_name_H-M   'P 1'
#
loop_
_entity.id
_entity.type
_entity.pdbx_description
1 polymer ?
#
loop_
_entity_poly.entity_id
_entity_poly.type
_entity_poly.pdbx_seq_one_letter_code
_entity_poly.pdbx_strand_id
1 'polypeptide(L)'
;RLGDKDVVLVFSVGGGSLEKNVSPNLVRALSLAKRVGASIGGVVGRDGGYTAQVADACVIVPTVNPKAITPHTEAFQAVVWHLLVSHPSLQLSATKWESTR
;
A
#
# COMPACT_ATOMS: atom_id res chain seq x y z
N ARG A 1 -5.51 18.52 -4.96
CA ARG A 1 -4.31 18.83 -4.19
C ARG A 1 -4.27 17.98 -2.93
N LEU A 2 -3.16 17.32 -2.69
CA LEU A 2 -3.00 16.45 -1.52
C LEU A 2 -3.02 17.27 -0.23
N GLY A 3 -3.80 16.84 0.74
CA GLY A 3 -3.94 17.50 2.02
C GLY A 3 -4.19 16.52 3.16
N ASP A 4 -4.45 17.06 4.34
CA ASP A 4 -4.57 16.29 5.58
C ASP A 4 -5.83 15.41 5.69
N LYS A 5 -6.76 15.57 4.76
CA LYS A 5 -7.96 14.72 4.70
C LYS A 5 -7.82 13.58 3.69
N ASP A 6 -6.66 13.47 3.05
CA ASP A 6 -6.42 12.47 2.03
C ASP A 6 -5.65 11.28 2.58
N VAL A 7 -5.73 10.18 1.88
CA VAL A 7 -4.97 8.97 2.16
C VAL A 7 -4.15 8.62 0.93
N VAL A 8 -2.87 8.39 1.12
CA VAL A 8 -2.00 7.82 0.08
C VAL A 8 -1.91 6.32 0.33
N LEU A 9 -2.29 5.53 -0.66
CA LEU A 9 -2.24 4.07 -0.55
C LEU A 9 -1.14 3.56 -1.46
N VAL A 10 -0.18 2.85 -0.88
CA VAL A 10 1.03 2.38 -1.56
C VAL A 10 0.94 0.88 -1.84
N PHE A 11 1.17 0.52 -3.09
CA PHE A 11 1.36 -0.86 -3.51
C PHE A 11 2.75 -0.96 -4.14
N SER A 12 3.70 -1.52 -3.42
CA SER A 12 5.09 -1.61 -3.85
C SER A 12 5.69 -2.89 -3.32
N VAL A 13 6.52 -3.56 -4.12
CA VAL A 13 7.18 -4.78 -3.67
C VAL A 13 8.23 -4.47 -2.61
N GLY A 14 9.07 -3.48 -2.84
CA GLY A 14 10.16 -3.13 -1.93
C GLY A 14 9.87 -1.99 -0.97
N GLY A 15 8.84 -1.19 -1.23
CA GLY A 15 8.48 -0.05 -0.37
C GLY A 15 9.37 1.18 -0.52
N GLY A 16 10.35 1.14 -1.40
CA GLY A 16 11.32 2.23 -1.60
C GLY A 16 12.42 2.26 -0.56
N SER A 17 13.53 2.90 -0.88
CA SER A 17 14.65 3.06 0.04
C SER A 17 15.30 4.41 -0.16
N LEU A 18 15.35 5.19 0.90
CA LEU A 18 16.06 6.47 0.90
C LEU A 18 17.57 6.25 0.82
N GLU A 19 18.10 5.31 1.60
CA GLU A 19 19.54 5.03 1.67
C GLU A 19 20.08 4.46 0.36
N LYS A 20 19.36 3.51 -0.23
CA LYS A 20 19.80 2.81 -1.44
C LYS A 20 19.30 3.46 -2.73
N ASN A 21 18.58 4.57 -2.60
CA ASN A 21 18.01 5.30 -3.74
C ASN A 21 17.13 4.40 -4.63
N VAL A 22 16.34 3.55 -4.01
CA VAL A 22 15.39 2.68 -4.72
C VAL A 22 14.02 3.35 -4.72
N SER A 23 13.40 3.44 -5.90
CA SER A 23 12.11 4.11 -6.09
C SER A 23 12.07 5.50 -5.46
N PRO A 24 12.97 6.40 -5.87
CA PRO A 24 13.04 7.73 -5.25
C PRO A 24 11.78 8.55 -5.44
N ASN A 25 11.03 8.32 -6.50
CA ASN A 25 9.73 8.93 -6.73
C ASN A 25 8.72 8.56 -5.63
N LEU A 26 8.71 7.29 -5.21
CA LEU A 26 7.86 6.83 -4.13
C LEU A 26 8.26 7.47 -2.80
N VAL A 27 9.56 7.49 -2.51
CA VAL A 27 10.08 8.11 -1.28
C VAL A 27 9.68 9.59 -1.22
N ARG A 28 9.82 10.31 -2.32
CA ARG A 28 9.45 11.73 -2.40
C ARG A 28 7.94 11.95 -2.21
N ALA A 29 7.13 11.09 -2.83
CA ALA A 29 5.67 11.17 -2.68
C ALA A 29 5.26 10.96 -1.23
N LEU A 30 5.84 9.99 -0.55
CA LEU A 30 5.53 9.70 0.85
C LEU A 30 6.05 10.80 1.78
N SER A 31 7.21 11.37 1.48
CA SER A 31 7.73 12.51 2.23
C SER A 31 6.79 13.72 2.12
N LEU A 32 6.25 13.96 0.93
CA LEU A 32 5.26 15.02 0.73
C LEU A 32 3.97 14.70 1.51
N ALA A 33 3.49 13.46 1.45
CA ALA A 33 2.29 13.06 2.18
C ALA A 33 2.42 13.33 3.68
N LYS A 34 3.56 12.97 4.26
CA LYS A 34 3.81 13.26 5.68
C LYS A 34 3.84 14.75 5.96
N ARG A 35 4.48 15.52 5.10
CA ARG A 35 4.62 16.97 5.29
C ARG A 35 3.28 17.70 5.26
N VAL A 36 2.33 17.26 4.42
CA VAL A 36 1.00 17.87 4.33
C VAL A 36 -0.02 17.24 5.27
N GLY A 37 0.38 16.24 6.05
CA GLY A 37 -0.49 15.60 7.04
C GLY A 37 -1.44 14.55 6.48
N ALA A 38 -1.23 14.08 5.26
CA ALA A 38 -2.03 13.01 4.70
C ALA A 38 -1.71 11.68 5.41
N SER A 39 -2.71 10.82 5.52
CA SER A 39 -2.51 9.47 6.03
C SER A 39 -1.85 8.60 4.97
N ILE A 40 -1.06 7.63 5.40
CA ILE A 40 -0.37 6.70 4.52
C ILE A 40 -0.71 5.27 4.90
N GLY A 41 -1.22 4.51 3.93
CA GLY A 41 -1.39 3.07 4.04
C GLY A 41 -0.51 2.37 3.02
N GLY A 42 -0.10 1.15 3.30
CA GLY A 42 0.74 0.41 2.37
C GLY A 42 0.51 -1.08 2.39
N VAL A 43 0.73 -1.71 1.24
CA VAL A 43 0.83 -3.16 1.11
C VAL A 43 2.12 -3.42 0.35
N VAL A 44 3.10 -3.95 1.04
CA VAL A 44 4.48 -4.06 0.56
C VAL A 44 5.03 -5.46 0.82
N GLY A 45 6.17 -5.77 0.23
CA GLY A 45 6.89 -7.01 0.48
C GLY A 45 8.24 -6.74 1.13
N ARG A 46 9.13 -7.70 1.02
CA ARG A 46 10.49 -7.63 1.58
C ARG A 46 10.46 -7.22 3.05
N ASP A 47 11.22 -6.20 3.43
CA ASP A 47 11.22 -5.64 4.78
C ASP A 47 10.26 -4.44 4.95
N GLY A 48 9.50 -4.15 3.91
CA GLY A 48 8.59 -3.02 3.90
C GLY A 48 9.19 -1.70 3.44
N GLY A 49 10.50 -1.58 3.45
CA GLY A 49 11.22 -0.41 2.99
C GLY A 49 10.82 0.89 3.68
N TYR A 50 11.00 1.99 2.97
CA TYR A 50 10.62 3.32 3.47
C TYR A 50 9.12 3.42 3.76
N THR A 51 8.28 2.77 2.96
CA THR A 51 6.82 2.77 3.18
C THR A 51 6.46 2.27 4.57
N ALA A 52 7.04 1.15 5.01
CA ALA A 52 6.75 0.62 6.35
C ALA A 52 7.20 1.55 7.46
N GLN A 53 8.25 2.34 7.23
CA GLN A 53 8.77 3.28 8.23
C GLN A 53 7.84 4.47 8.44
N VAL A 54 7.14 4.93 7.40
CA VAL A 54 6.35 6.17 7.45
C VAL A 54 4.84 5.94 7.43
N ALA A 55 4.38 4.73 7.10
CA ALA A 55 2.95 4.45 6.99
C ALA A 55 2.27 4.45 8.35
N ASP A 56 1.04 4.93 8.37
CA ASP A 56 0.16 4.85 9.54
C ASP A 56 -0.36 3.42 9.72
N ALA A 57 -0.55 2.71 8.60
CA ALA A 57 -0.90 1.29 8.59
C ALA A 57 -0.22 0.62 7.41
N CYS A 58 0.36 -0.54 7.63
CA CYS A 58 1.11 -1.23 6.59
C CYS A 58 1.00 -2.74 6.74
N VAL A 59 0.63 -3.38 5.63
CA VAL A 59 0.68 -4.84 5.52
C VAL A 59 2.00 -5.20 4.86
N ILE A 60 2.78 -6.04 5.49
CA ILE A 60 4.03 -6.56 4.92
C ILE A 60 3.81 -8.03 4.56
N VAL A 61 3.86 -8.33 3.26
CA VAL A 61 3.77 -9.70 2.79
C VAL A 61 5.11 -10.39 3.07
N PRO A 62 5.13 -11.45 3.88
CA PRO A 62 6.40 -12.07 4.27
C PRO A 62 7.06 -12.77 3.10
N THR A 63 8.39 -12.75 3.08
CA THR A 63 9.18 -13.49 2.10
C THR A 63 9.28 -14.95 2.55
N VAL A 64 8.50 -15.80 1.91
CA VAL A 64 8.57 -17.27 2.16
C VAL A 64 9.41 -17.99 1.12
N ASN A 65 9.59 -17.38 -0.05
CA ASN A 65 10.46 -17.88 -1.10
C ASN A 65 11.20 -16.69 -1.72
N PRO A 66 12.51 -16.57 -1.48
CA PRO A 66 13.28 -15.43 -2.00
C PRO A 66 13.38 -15.38 -3.53
N LYS A 67 13.02 -16.47 -4.21
CA LYS A 67 12.97 -16.49 -5.68
C LYS A 67 11.62 -16.07 -6.25
N ALA A 68 10.63 -15.79 -5.40
CA ALA A 68 9.28 -15.47 -5.83
C ALA A 68 8.69 -14.29 -5.04
N ILE A 69 9.53 -13.37 -4.61
CA ILE A 69 9.10 -12.22 -3.79
C ILE A 69 8.08 -11.37 -4.56
N THR A 70 8.39 -10.97 -5.78
CA THR A 70 7.52 -10.11 -6.57
C THR A 70 6.15 -10.74 -6.86
N PRO A 71 6.07 -11.96 -7.43
CA PRO A 71 4.75 -12.55 -7.70
C PRO A 71 3.94 -12.80 -6.43
N HIS A 72 4.57 -13.22 -5.34
CA HIS A 72 3.84 -13.42 -4.09
C HIS A 72 3.34 -12.11 -3.52
N THR A 73 4.17 -11.08 -3.49
CA THR A 73 3.77 -9.76 -2.98
C THR A 73 2.61 -9.21 -3.80
N GLU A 74 2.72 -9.23 -5.12
CA GLU A 74 1.69 -8.65 -5.99
C GLU A 74 0.38 -9.44 -5.92
N ALA A 75 0.44 -10.76 -5.78
CA ALA A 75 -0.76 -11.57 -5.59
C ALA A 75 -1.49 -11.19 -4.30
N PHE A 76 -0.77 -11.02 -3.20
CA PHE A 76 -1.37 -10.62 -1.94
C PHE A 76 -1.79 -9.14 -1.91
N GLN A 77 -1.13 -8.28 -2.67
CA GLN A 77 -1.63 -6.92 -2.86
C GLN A 77 -3.03 -6.94 -3.47
N ALA A 78 -3.28 -7.83 -4.43
CA ALA A 78 -4.60 -7.99 -5.03
C ALA A 78 -5.62 -8.50 -4.01
N VAL A 79 -5.26 -9.46 -3.19
CA VAL A 79 -6.13 -9.95 -2.11
C VAL A 79 -6.51 -8.81 -1.17
N VAL A 80 -5.53 -8.00 -0.77
CA VAL A 80 -5.76 -6.92 0.19
C VAL A 80 -6.64 -5.81 -0.41
N TRP A 81 -6.38 -5.39 -1.66
CA TRP A 81 -7.23 -4.32 -2.20
C TRP A 81 -8.67 -4.78 -2.42
N HIS A 82 -8.87 -6.05 -2.80
CA HIS A 82 -10.23 -6.59 -2.89
C HIS A 82 -10.92 -6.60 -1.53
N LEU A 83 -10.18 -6.96 -0.48
CA LEU A 83 -10.69 -6.88 0.88
C LEU A 83 -11.09 -5.44 1.25
N LEU A 84 -10.22 -4.48 0.94
CA LEU A 84 -10.48 -3.08 1.30
C LEU A 84 -11.72 -2.52 0.59
N VAL A 85 -11.87 -2.80 -0.71
CA VAL A 85 -13.00 -2.25 -1.47
C VAL A 85 -14.32 -2.96 -1.21
N SER A 86 -14.28 -4.16 -0.66
CA SER A 86 -15.49 -4.95 -0.36
C SER A 86 -15.85 -4.99 1.12
N HIS A 87 -15.01 -4.44 2.00
CA HIS A 87 -15.26 -4.49 3.44
C HIS A 87 -16.45 -3.60 3.81
N PRO A 88 -17.43 -4.11 4.58
CA PRO A 88 -18.64 -3.34 4.90
C PRO A 88 -18.38 -1.98 5.54
N SER A 89 -17.32 -1.86 6.34
CA SER A 89 -16.95 -0.60 6.99
C SER A 89 -16.36 0.43 6.05
N LEU A 90 -15.94 0.01 4.84
CA LEU A 90 -15.24 0.87 3.89
C LEU A 90 -16.04 1.11 2.61
N GLN A 91 -17.01 0.26 2.31
CA GLN A 91 -17.87 0.44 1.15
C GLN A 91 -18.77 1.66 1.29
N LEU A 92 -18.88 2.46 0.22
CA LEU A 92 -19.87 3.51 0.12
C LEU A 92 -21.22 2.96 -0.37
N SER A 93 -21.17 1.89 -1.17
CA SER A 93 -22.35 1.21 -1.71
C SER A 93 -22.03 -0.25 -1.97
N ALA A 94 -23.07 -1.09 -2.08
CA ALA A 94 -22.89 -2.51 -2.40
C ALA A 94 -22.27 -2.65 -3.80
N THR A 95 -21.48 -3.71 -3.98
CA THR A 95 -20.89 -4.00 -5.28
C THR A 95 -21.98 -4.41 -6.27
N LYS A 96 -21.83 -3.93 -7.50
CA LYS A 96 -22.80 -4.21 -8.56
C LYS A 96 -22.88 -5.69 -8.89
N TRP A 97 -21.75 -6.37 -8.92
CA TRP A 97 -21.67 -7.76 -9.36
C TRP A 97 -22.40 -8.71 -8.41
N GLU A 98 -22.23 -8.53 -7.12
CA GLU A 98 -22.90 -9.36 -6.12
C GLU A 98 -24.38 -9.04 -5.98
N SER A 99 -24.80 -7.86 -6.39
CA SER A 99 -26.20 -7.43 -6.29
C SER A 99 -27.08 -7.82 -7.49
N THR A 100 -26.51 -8.38 -8.53
CA THR A 100 -27.23 -8.71 -9.77
C THR A 100 -27.81 -10.12 -9.81
N ARG A 101 -27.78 -10.82 -8.73
CA ARG A 101 -28.31 -12.20 -8.68
C ARG A 101 -29.74 -12.28 -8.31
#